data_b46b3da4e0ca6bd232e98a61e44fbdc1
#
_entry.id   b46b3da4e0ca6bd232e98a61e44fbdc1
#
_cell.length_a   1.000
_cell.length_b   1.000
_cell.length_c   1.000
_cell.angle_alpha   90.00
_cell.angle_beta   90.00
_cell.angle_gamma   90.00
#
_symmetry.space_group_name_H-M   'P 1'
#
loop_
_entity.id
_entity.type
_entity.pdbx_description
1 polymer ?
#
loop_
_entity_poly.entity_id
_entity_poly.type
_entity_poly.pdbx_seq_one_letter_code
_entity_poly.pdbx_strand_id
1 'polypeptide(L)'
;SNDKVVVAMENPNYLPARDAIKRLIPAKRFEYCVSLKEDIYEMINLFFDVKRTEMLEDSGTIEDILGQLVSDDEEYDEEIDSMTEEDSAIVQIVNKMIIDAYNRGASDIHIEPRHGKANALIRIRVEGACQVYQTLPYTYKRAIVSRIKIMSDLDIAERRLPQDGKIKFKRF
;
A
#
# COMPACT_ATOMS: atom_id res chain seq x y z
N SER A 1 -25.07 -23.29 -7.25
CA SER A 1 -25.28 -21.98 -6.59
C SER A 1 -25.37 -22.21 -5.07
N ASN A 2 -24.32 -21.84 -4.36
CA ASN A 2 -24.27 -21.97 -2.91
C ASN A 2 -24.94 -20.75 -2.26
N ASP A 3 -26.23 -20.87 -1.97
CA ASP A 3 -27.03 -19.87 -1.27
C ASP A 3 -26.76 -19.86 0.27
N LYS A 4 -25.65 -20.42 0.71
CA LYS A 4 -25.27 -20.60 2.11
C LYS A 4 -24.01 -19.77 2.41
N VAL A 5 -24.11 -18.95 3.47
CA VAL A 5 -22.98 -18.19 4.00
C VAL A 5 -22.63 -18.70 5.39
N VAL A 6 -21.36 -18.97 5.62
CA VAL A 6 -20.81 -19.33 6.93
C VAL A 6 -20.14 -18.08 7.51
N VAL A 7 -20.50 -17.73 8.73
CA VAL A 7 -20.01 -16.54 9.43
C VAL A 7 -19.27 -16.95 10.70
N ALA A 8 -17.98 -16.65 10.76
CA ALA A 8 -17.18 -16.81 11.97
C ALA A 8 -17.37 -15.61 12.89
N MET A 9 -17.70 -15.84 14.14
CA MET A 9 -17.97 -14.79 15.14
C MET A 9 -17.38 -15.20 16.50
N GLU A 10 -16.95 -14.22 17.25
CA GLU A 10 -16.54 -14.44 18.66
C GLU A 10 -17.73 -14.92 19.52
N ASN A 11 -18.90 -14.32 19.30
CA ASN A 11 -20.14 -14.70 19.99
C ASN A 11 -21.30 -14.84 18.99
N PRO A 12 -21.62 -16.07 18.56
CA PRO A 12 -22.74 -16.33 17.64
C PRO A 12 -24.13 -15.98 18.22
N ASN A 13 -24.26 -15.80 19.53
CA ASN A 13 -25.50 -15.43 20.15
C ASN A 13 -25.76 -13.92 20.22
N TYR A 14 -24.78 -13.11 19.72
CA TYR A 14 -24.94 -11.66 19.69
C TYR A 14 -25.85 -11.24 18.52
N LEU A 15 -27.14 -11.08 18.82
CA LEU A 15 -28.19 -10.81 17.83
C LEU A 15 -27.97 -9.55 17.01
N PRO A 16 -27.52 -8.39 17.58
CA PRO A 16 -27.32 -7.19 16.78
C PRO A 16 -26.33 -7.36 15.62
N ALA A 17 -25.23 -8.11 15.83
CA ALA A 17 -24.27 -8.40 14.77
C ALA A 17 -24.86 -9.32 13.70
N ARG A 18 -25.62 -10.33 14.10
CA ARG A 18 -26.32 -11.24 13.15
C ARG A 18 -27.31 -10.49 12.27
N ASP A 19 -28.05 -9.55 12.84
CA ASP A 19 -29.01 -8.75 12.09
C ASP A 19 -28.31 -7.76 11.14
N ALA A 20 -27.19 -7.18 11.55
CA ALA A 20 -26.37 -6.35 10.70
C ALA A 20 -25.82 -7.13 9.50
N ILE A 21 -25.31 -8.35 9.72
CA ILE A 21 -24.78 -9.23 8.67
C ILE A 21 -25.87 -9.59 7.66
N LYS A 22 -27.08 -9.95 8.15
CA LYS A 22 -28.22 -10.28 7.27
C LYS A 22 -28.68 -9.12 6.39
N ARG A 23 -28.50 -7.88 6.86
CA ARG A 23 -28.83 -6.67 6.06
C ARG A 23 -27.80 -6.39 4.98
N LEU A 24 -26.52 -6.71 5.25
CA LEU A 24 -25.42 -6.42 4.34
C LEU A 24 -25.22 -7.50 3.27
N ILE A 25 -25.51 -8.76 3.60
CA ILE A 25 -25.24 -9.90 2.72
C ILE A 25 -26.57 -10.54 2.28
N PRO A 26 -26.92 -10.49 1.01
CA PRO A 26 -28.14 -11.15 0.49
C PRO A 26 -27.88 -12.65 0.34
N ALA A 27 -28.12 -13.43 1.41
CA ALA A 27 -28.03 -14.88 1.39
C ALA A 27 -29.28 -15.53 1.98
N LYS A 28 -29.66 -16.71 1.44
CA LYS A 28 -30.87 -17.42 1.92
C LYS A 28 -30.62 -18.21 3.20
N ARG A 29 -29.40 -18.61 3.48
CA ARG A 29 -29.04 -19.40 4.64
C ARG A 29 -27.73 -18.93 5.27
N PHE A 30 -27.77 -18.69 6.57
CA PHE A 30 -26.59 -18.34 7.37
C PHE A 30 -26.29 -19.43 8.38
N GLU A 31 -25.04 -19.83 8.46
CA GLU A 31 -24.50 -20.63 9.56
C GLU A 31 -23.48 -19.80 10.33
N TYR A 32 -23.56 -19.86 11.65
CA TYR A 32 -22.70 -19.09 12.53
C TYR A 32 -21.80 -20.06 13.29
N CYS A 33 -20.50 -19.87 13.22
CA CYS A 33 -19.52 -20.63 13.97
C CYS A 33 -18.75 -19.73 14.93
N VAL A 34 -18.29 -20.33 16.05
CA VAL A 34 -17.44 -19.66 17.02
C VAL A 34 -15.99 -19.65 16.50
N SER A 35 -15.32 -18.52 16.61
CA SER A 35 -13.89 -18.41 16.35
C SER A 35 -13.27 -17.43 17.36
N LEU A 36 -11.98 -17.59 17.64
CA LEU A 36 -11.27 -16.63 18.47
C LEU A 36 -11.14 -15.30 17.71
N LYS A 37 -11.13 -14.23 18.46
CA LYS A 37 -11.01 -12.87 17.89
C LYS A 37 -9.72 -12.72 17.10
N GLU A 38 -8.65 -13.26 17.63
CA GLU A 38 -7.32 -13.27 17.03
C GLU A 38 -7.33 -13.99 15.67
N ASP A 39 -7.95 -15.18 15.61
CA ASP A 39 -8.07 -15.97 14.38
C ASP A 39 -8.88 -15.24 13.30
N ILE A 40 -9.97 -14.57 13.70
CA ILE A 40 -10.79 -13.77 12.78
C ILE A 40 -9.97 -12.62 12.19
N TYR A 41 -9.18 -11.91 13.01
CA TYR A 41 -8.32 -10.83 12.54
C TYR A 41 -7.20 -11.36 11.65
N GLU A 42 -6.60 -12.49 11.98
CA GLU A 42 -5.57 -13.13 11.15
C GLU A 42 -6.13 -13.54 9.79
N MET A 43 -7.30 -14.17 9.75
CA MET A 43 -7.99 -14.52 8.50
C MET A 43 -8.36 -13.28 7.67
N ILE A 44 -8.86 -12.22 8.30
CA ILE A 44 -9.17 -10.96 7.60
C ILE A 44 -7.90 -10.38 7.00
N ASN A 45 -6.82 -10.28 7.78
CA ASN A 45 -5.55 -9.74 7.31
C ASN A 45 -5.01 -10.60 6.15
N LEU A 46 -4.99 -11.93 6.31
CA LEU A 46 -4.55 -12.84 5.26
C LEU A 46 -5.36 -12.66 3.96
N PHE A 47 -6.69 -12.60 4.06
CA PHE A 47 -7.57 -12.44 2.89
C PHE A 47 -7.39 -11.09 2.20
N PHE A 48 -7.29 -10.00 2.95
CA PHE A 48 -7.09 -8.67 2.38
C PHE A 48 -5.64 -8.48 1.90
N ASP A 49 -4.66 -9.07 2.56
CA ASP A 49 -3.27 -9.04 2.11
C ASP A 49 -3.08 -9.84 0.82
N VAL A 50 -3.75 -11.01 0.67
CA VAL A 50 -3.74 -11.78 -0.59
C VAL A 50 -4.40 -10.97 -1.71
N LYS A 51 -5.59 -10.41 -1.50
CA LYS A 51 -6.24 -9.54 -2.51
C LYS A 51 -5.42 -8.31 -2.85
N ARG A 52 -4.81 -7.68 -1.85
CA ARG A 52 -3.93 -6.53 -2.05
C ARG A 52 -2.67 -6.91 -2.80
N THR A 53 -2.17 -8.12 -2.59
CA THR A 53 -1.04 -8.69 -3.33
C THR A 53 -1.40 -8.97 -4.78
N GLU A 54 -2.53 -9.63 -5.03
CA GLU A 54 -3.05 -9.88 -6.38
C GLU A 54 -3.28 -8.57 -7.15
N MET A 55 -3.84 -7.54 -6.50
CA MET A 55 -3.99 -6.21 -7.11
C MET A 55 -2.65 -5.53 -7.39
N LEU A 56 -1.62 -5.77 -6.56
CA LEU A 56 -0.27 -5.21 -6.78
C LEU A 56 0.52 -6.00 -7.83
N GLU A 57 0.25 -7.30 -7.98
CA GLU A 57 0.83 -8.13 -9.04
C GLU A 57 0.15 -7.87 -10.39
N ASP A 58 -1.14 -7.55 -10.40
CA ASP A 58 -1.94 -7.21 -11.59
C ASP A 58 -1.84 -5.71 -11.96
N SER A 59 -1.30 -4.86 -11.08
CA SER A 59 -1.14 -3.41 -11.31
C SER A 59 -0.01 -3.04 -12.28
N GLY A 60 0.50 -3.98 -13.06
CA GLY A 60 1.50 -3.71 -14.08
C GLY A 60 2.88 -3.32 -13.53
N THR A 61 3.67 -2.65 -14.32
CA THR A 61 4.96 -2.09 -13.91
C THR A 61 4.78 -0.72 -13.25
N ILE A 62 5.82 -0.21 -12.58
CA ILE A 62 5.80 1.19 -12.07
C ILE A 62 5.61 2.17 -13.23
N GLU A 63 6.11 1.85 -14.41
CA GLU A 63 5.89 2.60 -15.64
C GLU A 63 4.41 2.70 -16.01
N ASP A 64 3.64 1.62 -15.85
CA ASP A 64 2.21 1.61 -16.15
C ASP A 64 1.44 2.51 -15.15
N ILE A 65 1.79 2.45 -13.87
CA ILE A 65 1.21 3.31 -12.82
C ILE A 65 1.56 4.78 -13.09
N LEU A 66 2.81 5.06 -13.44
CA LEU A 66 3.25 6.41 -13.79
C LEU A 66 2.59 6.90 -15.09
N GLY A 67 2.38 6.02 -16.07
CA GLY A 67 1.69 6.34 -17.33
C GLY A 67 0.24 6.78 -17.11
N GLN A 68 -0.45 6.20 -16.15
CA GLN A 68 -1.80 6.62 -15.76
C GLN A 68 -1.82 8.02 -15.11
N LEU A 69 -0.77 8.37 -14.37
CA LEU A 69 -0.64 9.68 -13.72
C LEU A 69 -0.24 10.81 -14.66
N VAL A 70 0.51 10.51 -15.74
CA VAL A 70 1.02 11.54 -16.69
C VAL A 70 -0.05 12.05 -17.66
N SER A 71 -1.22 11.38 -17.74
CA SER A 71 -2.31 11.81 -18.62
C SER A 71 -3.07 13.06 -18.13
N ASP A 72 -2.82 13.53 -16.91
CA ASP A 72 -3.41 14.75 -16.36
C ASP A 72 -2.32 15.80 -16.07
N ASP A 73 -1.78 16.43 -17.13
CA ASP A 73 -0.91 17.60 -17.03
C ASP A 73 -1.76 18.82 -16.65
N GLU A 74 -1.94 19.08 -15.36
CA GLU A 74 -2.26 20.41 -14.84
C GLU A 74 -1.40 20.73 -13.61
N GLU A 75 -0.95 22.00 -13.57
CA GLU A 75 -0.05 22.59 -12.58
C GLU A 75 -0.56 22.36 -11.14
N TYR A 76 0.20 21.59 -10.35
CA TYR A 76 -0.11 21.43 -8.92
C TYR A 76 0.48 22.54 -8.08
N ASP A 77 -0.38 23.46 -7.70
CA ASP A 77 -0.19 24.37 -6.56
C ASP A 77 -0.62 23.70 -5.25
N GLU A 78 0.08 24.08 -4.18
CA GLU A 78 0.05 23.51 -2.85
C GLU A 78 -1.34 23.54 -2.20
N GLU A 79 -2.09 22.45 -2.19
CA GLU A 79 -3.06 22.18 -1.12
C GLU A 79 -3.21 20.67 -0.90
N ILE A 80 -2.65 20.18 0.22
CA ILE A 80 -2.81 18.80 0.71
C ILE A 80 -4.13 18.76 1.46
N ASP A 81 -5.25 18.52 0.79
CA ASP A 81 -6.46 18.12 1.48
C ASP A 81 -7.47 17.44 0.55
N SER A 82 -7.25 16.18 0.29
CA SER A 82 -8.20 15.10 -0.01
C SER A 82 -7.42 13.89 -0.50
N MET A 83 -7.77 12.68 -0.05
CA MET A 83 -7.21 11.44 -0.59
C MET A 83 -7.69 11.28 -2.05
N THR A 84 -6.85 11.69 -2.99
CA THR A 84 -7.09 11.62 -4.42
C THR A 84 -6.60 10.27 -4.98
N GLU A 85 -6.98 9.95 -6.21
CA GLU A 85 -6.48 8.76 -6.94
C GLU A 85 -4.94 8.77 -7.01
N GLU A 86 -4.32 9.94 -7.00
CA GLU A 86 -2.86 10.14 -6.97
C GLU A 86 -2.21 9.67 -5.68
N ASP A 87 -2.84 9.91 -4.52
CA ASP A 87 -2.35 9.37 -3.25
C ASP A 87 -2.37 7.85 -3.25
N SER A 88 -3.37 7.26 -3.89
CA SER A 88 -3.46 5.82 -4.11
C SER A 88 -2.29 5.32 -4.98
N ALA A 89 -1.97 6.01 -6.07
CA ALA A 89 -0.86 5.64 -6.96
C ALA A 89 0.51 5.77 -6.28
N ILE A 90 0.75 6.85 -5.52
CA ILE A 90 1.97 7.01 -4.73
C ILE A 90 2.13 5.89 -3.69
N VAL A 91 1.03 5.51 -3.04
CA VAL A 91 1.03 4.37 -2.11
C VAL A 91 1.39 3.07 -2.83
N GLN A 92 0.83 2.85 -4.02
CA GLN A 92 1.12 1.66 -4.83
C GLN A 92 2.59 1.63 -5.28
N ILE A 93 3.13 2.76 -5.77
CA ILE A 93 4.54 2.87 -6.19
C ILE A 93 5.48 2.54 -5.03
N VAL A 94 5.27 3.12 -3.85
CA VAL A 94 6.13 2.87 -2.69
C VAL A 94 6.03 1.42 -2.23
N ASN A 95 4.83 0.86 -2.16
CA ASN A 95 4.65 -0.53 -1.77
C ASN A 95 5.30 -1.47 -2.78
N LYS A 96 5.07 -1.25 -4.08
CA LYS A 96 5.67 -2.08 -5.15
C LYS A 96 7.19 -2.01 -5.14
N MET A 97 7.76 -0.83 -4.95
CA MET A 97 9.21 -0.66 -4.82
C MET A 97 9.80 -1.51 -3.69
N ILE A 98 9.16 -1.51 -2.51
CA ILE A 98 9.61 -2.31 -1.37
C ILE A 98 9.50 -3.81 -1.67
N ILE A 99 8.37 -4.23 -2.24
CA ILE A 99 8.11 -5.62 -2.57
C ILE A 99 9.09 -6.14 -3.62
N ASP A 100 9.29 -5.37 -4.70
CA ASP A 100 10.20 -5.75 -5.77
C ASP A 100 11.65 -5.82 -5.28
N ALA A 101 12.07 -4.87 -4.43
CA ALA A 101 13.39 -4.89 -3.81
C ALA A 101 13.58 -6.14 -2.95
N TYR A 102 12.59 -6.48 -2.13
CA TYR A 102 12.61 -7.71 -1.32
C TYR A 102 12.68 -8.97 -2.19
N ASN A 103 11.83 -9.09 -3.20
CA ASN A 103 11.78 -10.25 -4.09
C ASN A 103 13.10 -10.44 -4.88
N ARG A 104 13.83 -9.34 -5.14
CA ARG A 104 15.16 -9.36 -5.77
C ARG A 104 16.31 -9.58 -4.79
N GLY A 105 16.04 -9.77 -3.50
CA GLY A 105 17.05 -9.91 -2.46
C GLY A 105 17.90 -8.65 -2.26
N ALA A 106 17.32 -7.47 -2.49
CA ALA A 106 18.02 -6.21 -2.30
C ALA A 106 18.24 -5.93 -0.80
N SER A 107 19.43 -5.45 -0.46
CA SER A 107 19.79 -5.00 0.89
C SER A 107 19.41 -3.54 1.15
N ASP A 108 19.37 -2.71 0.12
CA ASP A 108 19.12 -1.28 0.21
C ASP A 108 18.28 -0.78 -0.96
N ILE A 109 17.46 0.25 -0.71
CA ILE A 109 16.76 1.05 -1.70
C ILE A 109 17.22 2.49 -1.54
N HIS A 110 17.76 3.08 -2.60
CA HIS A 110 18.21 4.46 -2.64
C HIS A 110 17.27 5.27 -3.50
N ILE A 111 16.66 6.30 -2.93
CA ILE A 111 15.85 7.28 -3.65
C ILE A 111 16.68 8.56 -3.74
N GLU A 112 17.13 8.90 -4.93
CA GLU A 112 18.07 10.00 -5.17
C GLU A 112 17.39 11.15 -5.91
N PRO A 113 16.81 12.12 -5.20
CA PRO A 113 16.26 13.31 -5.83
C PRO A 113 17.39 14.17 -6.41
N ARG A 114 17.26 14.59 -7.66
CA ARG A 114 18.19 15.52 -8.31
C ARG A 114 17.69 16.96 -8.18
N HIS A 115 18.60 17.93 -8.35
CA HIS A 115 18.25 19.35 -8.25
C HIS A 115 17.30 19.79 -9.37
N GLY A 116 16.45 20.77 -9.05
CA GLY A 116 15.49 21.36 -9.99
C GLY A 116 14.46 20.36 -10.51
N LYS A 117 14.05 20.51 -11.76
CA LYS A 117 13.07 19.67 -12.46
C LYS A 117 13.66 18.37 -13.04
N ALA A 118 14.85 17.95 -12.60
CA ALA A 118 15.42 16.68 -13.01
C ALA A 118 14.75 15.51 -12.28
N ASN A 119 14.49 14.42 -12.98
CA ASN A 119 13.86 13.23 -12.43
C ASN A 119 14.66 12.61 -11.27
N ALA A 120 14.00 12.01 -10.31
CA ALA A 120 14.64 11.27 -9.25
C ALA A 120 15.02 9.87 -9.75
N LEU A 121 16.14 9.36 -9.26
CA LEU A 121 16.61 8.02 -9.57
C LEU A 121 16.37 7.10 -8.38
N ILE A 122 15.76 5.94 -8.63
CA ILE A 122 15.66 4.86 -7.66
C ILE A 122 16.68 3.80 -8.01
N ARG A 123 17.54 3.45 -7.06
CA ARG A 123 18.50 2.35 -7.18
C ARG A 123 18.30 1.34 -6.06
N ILE A 124 18.50 0.08 -6.37
CA ILE A 124 18.51 -1.02 -5.39
C ILE A 124 19.90 -1.63 -5.35
N ARG A 125 20.30 -2.11 -4.16
CA ARG A 125 21.54 -2.85 -4.00
C ARG A 125 21.26 -4.33 -3.93
N VAL A 126 21.72 -5.09 -4.90
CA VAL A 126 21.59 -6.55 -4.98
C VAL A 126 23.01 -7.13 -5.02
N GLU A 127 23.32 -8.08 -4.14
CA GLU A 127 24.64 -8.74 -4.04
C GLU A 127 25.80 -7.72 -3.98
N GLY A 128 25.62 -6.62 -3.26
CA GLY A 128 26.61 -5.55 -3.10
C GLY A 128 26.68 -4.55 -4.24
N ALA A 129 26.07 -4.82 -5.41
CA ALA A 129 26.07 -3.92 -6.58
C ALA A 129 24.81 -3.05 -6.60
N CYS A 130 24.99 -1.71 -6.73
CA CYS A 130 23.89 -0.79 -6.95
C CYS A 130 23.44 -0.80 -8.41
N GLN A 131 22.16 -1.08 -8.65
CA GLN A 131 21.53 -1.11 -9.97
C GLN A 131 20.44 -0.06 -10.04
N VAL A 132 20.25 0.55 -11.21
CA VAL A 132 19.09 1.41 -11.45
C VAL A 132 17.84 0.53 -11.48
N TYR A 133 16.88 0.87 -10.63
CA TYR A 133 15.59 0.18 -10.58
C TYR A 133 14.56 0.95 -11.39
N GLN A 134 14.44 2.27 -11.13
CA GLN A 134 13.42 3.09 -11.76
C GLN A 134 13.80 4.57 -11.78
N THR A 135 13.23 5.33 -12.73
CA THR A 135 13.31 6.79 -12.78
C THR A 135 11.93 7.39 -12.51
N LEU A 136 11.85 8.30 -11.56
CA LEU A 136 10.61 8.97 -11.18
C LEU A 136 10.56 10.40 -11.69
N PRO A 137 9.45 10.86 -12.26
CA PRO A 137 9.24 12.26 -12.57
C PRO A 137 9.46 13.16 -11.35
N TYR A 138 10.01 14.34 -11.57
CA TYR A 138 10.35 15.28 -10.48
C TYR A 138 9.13 15.69 -9.64
N THR A 139 7.93 15.69 -10.23
CA THR A 139 6.66 16.03 -9.59
C THR A 139 6.36 15.14 -8.40
N TYR A 140 6.70 13.85 -8.45
CA TYR A 140 6.39 12.87 -7.39
C TYR A 140 7.46 12.75 -6.29
N LYS A 141 8.58 13.48 -6.40
CA LYS A 141 9.68 13.42 -5.40
C LYS A 141 9.19 13.66 -3.98
N ARG A 142 8.41 14.74 -3.79
CA ARG A 142 7.92 15.15 -2.46
C ARG A 142 6.92 14.14 -1.91
N ALA A 143 5.97 13.72 -2.74
CA ALA A 143 4.92 12.79 -2.35
C ALA A 143 5.48 11.43 -1.89
N ILE A 144 6.46 10.88 -2.63
CA ILE A 144 7.11 9.62 -2.27
C ILE A 144 7.89 9.73 -0.95
N VAL A 145 8.65 10.81 -0.76
CA VAL A 145 9.37 11.05 0.50
C VAL A 145 8.40 11.22 1.67
N SER A 146 7.33 12.00 1.49
CA SER A 146 6.30 12.17 2.51
C SER A 146 5.64 10.83 2.86
N ARG A 147 5.31 10.01 1.86
CA ARG A 147 4.75 8.67 2.10
C ARG A 147 5.68 7.78 2.91
N ILE A 148 6.98 7.75 2.59
CA ILE A 148 7.97 6.96 3.34
C ILE A 148 8.10 7.49 4.77
N LYS A 149 8.08 8.80 4.98
CA LYS A 149 8.11 9.40 6.32
C LYS A 149 6.89 8.99 7.14
N ILE A 150 5.67 9.03 6.56
CA ILE A 150 4.45 8.55 7.20
C ILE A 150 4.58 7.08 7.61
N MET A 151 5.08 6.23 6.71
CA MET A 151 5.27 4.80 6.99
C MET A 151 6.29 4.52 8.09
N SER A 152 7.23 5.45 8.30
CA SER A 152 8.34 5.33 9.27
C SER A 152 8.08 6.13 10.55
N ASP A 153 6.90 6.77 10.67
CA ASP A 153 6.54 7.65 11.81
C ASP A 153 7.54 8.82 12.00
N LEU A 154 7.95 9.43 10.88
CA LEU A 154 8.88 10.55 10.82
C LEU A 154 8.15 11.89 10.64
N ASP A 155 8.79 12.99 11.04
CA ASP A 155 8.27 14.35 10.84
C ASP A 155 8.29 14.74 9.36
N ILE A 156 7.10 14.96 8.78
CA ILE A 156 6.92 15.32 7.36
C ILE A 156 7.36 16.77 7.12
N ALA A 157 7.18 17.65 8.10
CA ALA A 157 7.49 19.07 7.98
C ALA A 157 9.01 19.34 7.97
N GLU A 158 9.80 18.56 8.72
CA GLU A 158 11.25 18.70 8.75
C GLU A 158 11.88 18.16 7.45
N ARG A 159 12.56 19.04 6.71
CA ARG A 159 13.17 18.72 5.40
C ARG A 159 14.68 18.93 5.35
N ARG A 160 15.27 19.51 6.38
CA ARG A 160 16.69 19.91 6.41
C ARG A 160 17.56 18.97 7.21
N LEU A 161 16.99 18.36 8.25
CA LEU A 161 17.72 17.50 9.15
C LEU A 161 17.50 16.02 8.75
N PRO A 162 18.55 15.19 8.83
CA PRO A 162 18.42 13.75 8.69
C PRO A 162 17.48 13.18 9.75
N GLN A 163 16.68 12.20 9.36
CA GLN A 163 15.78 11.46 10.23
C GLN A 163 15.98 9.97 9.99
N ASP A 164 15.80 9.19 11.03
CA ASP A 164 15.77 7.72 10.96
C ASP A 164 14.51 7.18 11.61
N GLY A 165 14.04 6.02 11.15
CA GLY A 165 12.83 5.37 11.64
C GLY A 165 12.71 3.96 11.13
N LYS A 166 11.60 3.30 11.48
CA LYS A 166 11.34 1.90 11.11
C LYS A 166 10.00 1.77 10.41
N ILE A 167 9.99 1.15 9.24
CA ILE A 167 8.76 0.78 8.54
C ILE A 167 8.33 -0.60 9.03
N LYS A 168 7.09 -0.70 9.52
CA LYS A 168 6.44 -1.99 9.79
C LYS A 168 5.67 -2.41 8.54
N PHE A 169 6.31 -3.18 7.68
CA PHE A 169 5.70 -3.67 6.45
C PHE A 169 5.09 -5.05 6.70
N LYS A 170 3.74 -5.13 6.74
CA LYS A 170 3.01 -6.35 7.16
C LYS A 170 2.94 -7.46 6.13
N ARG A 171 3.65 -7.37 5.02
CA ARG A 171 3.59 -8.40 3.97
C ARG A 171 4.53 -9.59 4.27
N PHE A 172 5.47 -9.42 5.15
CA PHE A 172 6.50 -10.42 5.47
C PHE A 172 6.48 -10.75 6.96
#